data_efd3c06c23e1d160dfce53a3a18be94e
#
_entry.id   efd3c06c23e1d160dfce53a3a18be94e
#
_cell.length_a   1.000
_cell.length_b   1.000
_cell.length_c   1.000
_cell.angle_alpha   90.00
_cell.angle_beta   90.00
_cell.angle_gamma   90.00
#
_symmetry.space_group_name_H-M   'P 1'
#
loop_
_entity.id
_entity.type
_entity.pdbx_description
1 polymer ?
#
loop_
_entity_poly.entity_id
_entity_poly.type
_entity_poly.pdbx_seq_one_letter_code
_entity_poly.pdbx_strand_id
1 'polypeptide(L)'
;GAIIAFALQIYCDFAGYSNIARGLARWMGYDFPDNFNHPYISVSLREFWTRWHISLSTWFRDYLYIPLGGNRKGKWRSHLNMAVTMVISGLWHGAAWTYVTWGALHAFFLSLERITGWNTFVSKRKALKVLAWFFTLIQVLVAWVFFRAESIEQAWQIIKTMFAFTGEFDFGWGLNGWVFVTIMIISEIVEASKLKEKIFMKPALAACAEMGFYALMITAIVFFRGSGSEFIYFQF
;
A
#
# COMPACT_ATOMS: atom_id res chain seq x y z
N GLY A 1 -2.81 -7.48 -15.38
CA GLY A 1 -3.89 -7.81 -14.44
C GLY A 1 -3.37 -8.32 -13.10
N ALA A 2 -2.62 -9.44 -13.07
CA ALA A 2 -2.25 -10.17 -11.85
C ALA A 2 -1.55 -9.32 -10.77
N ILE A 3 -0.61 -8.45 -11.13
CA ILE A 3 0.10 -7.63 -10.13
C ILE A 3 -0.79 -6.55 -9.50
N ILE A 4 -1.78 -6.04 -10.25
CA ILE A 4 -2.78 -5.11 -9.71
C ILE A 4 -3.68 -5.87 -8.72
N ALA A 5 -4.11 -7.10 -9.06
CA ALA A 5 -4.84 -7.95 -8.16
C ALA A 5 -4.08 -8.19 -6.85
N PHE A 6 -2.81 -8.55 -6.97
CA PHE A 6 -1.96 -8.77 -5.81
C PHE A 6 -1.82 -7.50 -4.95
N ALA A 7 -1.63 -6.33 -5.57
CA ALA A 7 -1.54 -5.07 -4.85
C ALA A 7 -2.83 -4.75 -4.06
N LEU A 8 -4.00 -5.04 -4.64
CA LEU A 8 -5.28 -4.87 -3.97
C LEU A 8 -5.45 -5.91 -2.86
N GLN A 9 -5.10 -7.17 -3.13
CA GLN A 9 -5.20 -8.25 -2.15
C GLN A 9 -4.34 -7.95 -0.92
N ILE A 10 -3.06 -7.67 -1.06
CA ILE A 10 -2.16 -7.41 0.07
C ILE A 10 -2.61 -6.20 0.89
N TYR A 11 -3.17 -5.18 0.24
CA TYR A 11 -3.73 -4.02 0.94
C TYR A 11 -4.99 -4.38 1.70
N CYS A 12 -5.98 -5.00 1.06
CA CYS A 12 -7.25 -5.34 1.69
C CYS A 12 -7.07 -6.31 2.85
N ASP A 13 -6.27 -7.37 2.67
CA ASP A 13 -6.00 -8.37 3.69
C ASP A 13 -5.34 -7.72 4.91
N PHE A 14 -4.30 -6.93 4.69
CA PHE A 14 -3.54 -6.38 5.81
C PHE A 14 -4.22 -5.17 6.46
N ALA A 15 -4.85 -4.29 5.70
CA ALA A 15 -5.63 -3.18 6.25
C ALA A 15 -6.85 -3.71 7.04
N GLY A 16 -7.53 -4.72 6.49
CA GLY A 16 -8.65 -5.39 7.17
C GLY A 16 -8.23 -6.02 8.49
N TYR A 17 -7.17 -6.83 8.49
CA TYR A 17 -6.57 -7.39 9.70
C TYR A 17 -6.20 -6.31 10.74
N SER A 18 -5.50 -5.27 10.30
CA SER A 18 -5.08 -4.17 11.18
C SER A 18 -6.28 -3.45 11.83
N ASN A 19 -7.35 -3.24 11.07
CA ASN A 19 -8.56 -2.59 11.57
C ASN A 19 -9.33 -3.48 12.56
N ILE A 20 -9.40 -4.79 12.31
CA ILE A 20 -9.97 -5.75 13.26
C ILE A 20 -9.15 -5.74 14.56
N ALA A 21 -7.83 -5.84 14.48
CA ALA A 21 -6.95 -5.81 15.64
C ALA A 21 -7.10 -4.51 16.46
N ARG A 22 -7.23 -3.36 15.79
CA ARG A 22 -7.48 -2.06 16.44
C ARG A 22 -8.85 -2.02 17.12
N GLY A 23 -9.87 -2.57 16.48
CA GLY A 23 -11.21 -2.68 17.08
C GLY A 23 -11.21 -3.51 18.36
N LEU A 24 -10.57 -4.68 18.34
CA LEU A 24 -10.40 -5.54 19.51
C LEU A 24 -9.58 -4.87 20.62
N ALA A 25 -8.48 -4.19 20.26
CA ALA A 25 -7.66 -3.45 21.20
C ALA A 25 -8.47 -2.36 21.94
N ARG A 26 -9.32 -1.63 21.21
CA ARG A 26 -10.21 -0.61 21.82
C ARG A 26 -11.19 -1.20 22.82
N TRP A 27 -11.73 -2.40 22.56
CA TRP A 27 -12.56 -3.11 23.55
C TRP A 27 -11.78 -3.47 24.80
N MET A 28 -10.46 -3.66 24.69
CA MET A 28 -9.57 -3.92 25.84
C MET A 28 -9.04 -2.64 26.49
N GLY A 29 -9.44 -1.45 26.00
CA GLY A 29 -9.00 -0.16 26.53
C GLY A 29 -7.69 0.37 25.93
N TYR A 30 -7.17 -0.23 24.85
CA TYR A 30 -5.96 0.24 24.15
C TYR A 30 -6.32 0.99 22.87
N ASP A 31 -5.67 2.12 22.62
CA ASP A 31 -5.81 2.87 21.37
C ASP A 31 -4.54 2.72 20.52
N PHE A 32 -4.64 1.93 19.44
CA PHE A 32 -3.56 1.74 18.49
C PHE A 32 -3.69 2.70 17.30
N PRO A 33 -2.57 3.24 16.79
CA PRO A 33 -2.58 4.12 15.63
C PRO A 33 -3.06 3.40 14.37
N ASP A 34 -3.48 4.19 13.38
CA ASP A 34 -3.76 3.67 12.04
C ASP A 34 -2.52 3.08 11.41
N ASN A 35 -2.66 1.92 10.76
CA ASN A 35 -1.57 1.26 10.05
C ASN A 35 -1.58 1.57 8.55
N PHE A 36 -2.73 1.98 8.01
CA PHE A 36 -2.92 2.37 6.63
C PHE A 36 -3.76 3.65 6.51
N ASN A 37 -3.41 4.51 5.56
CA ASN A 37 -4.14 5.74 5.26
C ASN A 37 -4.16 5.99 3.76
N HIS A 38 -4.99 5.25 3.02
CA HIS A 38 -5.16 5.37 1.56
C HIS A 38 -3.83 5.41 0.80
N PRO A 39 -2.97 4.37 0.91
CA PRO A 39 -1.59 4.44 0.39
C PRO A 39 -1.52 4.58 -1.13
N TYR A 40 -2.47 3.99 -1.86
CA TYR A 40 -2.43 3.98 -3.33
C TYR A 40 -2.87 5.29 -4.00
N ILE A 41 -3.30 6.31 -3.24
CA ILE A 41 -3.52 7.66 -3.79
C ILE A 41 -2.28 8.56 -3.70
N SER A 42 -1.16 8.05 -3.20
CA SER A 42 0.08 8.80 -2.99
C SER A 42 0.68 9.29 -4.30
N VAL A 43 1.18 10.53 -4.30
CA VAL A 43 1.83 11.15 -5.46
C VAL A 43 3.36 11.10 -5.40
N SER A 44 3.90 10.38 -4.41
CA SER A 44 5.33 10.10 -4.25
C SER A 44 5.53 8.87 -3.36
N LEU A 45 6.67 8.19 -3.50
CA LEU A 45 7.02 7.08 -2.60
C LEU A 45 7.22 7.52 -1.15
N ARG A 46 7.72 8.74 -0.95
CA ARG A 46 7.80 9.30 0.40
C ARG A 46 6.41 9.39 1.04
N GLU A 47 5.41 9.86 0.31
CA GLU A 47 4.02 9.91 0.79
C GLU A 47 3.46 8.50 0.99
N PHE A 48 3.73 7.57 0.06
CA PHE A 48 3.33 6.17 0.18
C PHE A 48 3.78 5.56 1.52
N TRP A 49 5.04 5.72 1.90
CA TRP A 49 5.57 5.20 3.17
C TRP A 49 5.06 5.91 4.42
N THR A 50 4.44 7.08 4.30
CA THR A 50 3.69 7.70 5.41
C THR A 50 2.26 7.18 5.55
N ARG A 51 1.80 6.38 4.58
CA ARG A 51 0.44 5.84 4.47
C ARG A 51 0.36 4.32 4.49
N TRP A 52 1.45 3.65 4.20
CA TRP A 52 1.59 2.19 4.15
C TRP A 52 2.34 1.67 5.37
N HIS A 53 1.73 0.67 6.06
CA HIS A 53 2.33 -0.02 7.23
C HIS A 53 3.01 0.96 8.20
N ILE A 54 2.24 1.95 8.65
CA ILE A 54 2.72 3.13 9.39
C ILE A 54 3.45 2.73 10.66
N SER A 55 2.98 1.70 11.36
CA SER A 55 3.61 1.19 12.58
C SER A 55 5.03 0.68 12.30
N LEU A 56 5.21 -0.16 11.27
CA LEU A 56 6.53 -0.71 10.90
C LEU A 56 7.45 0.39 10.36
N SER A 57 6.94 1.27 9.49
CA SER A 57 7.70 2.39 8.92
C SER A 57 8.21 3.32 10.03
N THR A 58 7.38 3.58 11.04
CA THR A 58 7.75 4.37 12.22
C THR A 58 8.80 3.65 13.05
N TRP A 59 8.63 2.35 13.28
CA TRP A 59 9.60 1.54 14.04
C TRP A 59 10.97 1.56 13.36
N PHE A 60 11.06 1.28 12.06
CA PHE A 60 12.34 1.33 11.32
C PHE A 60 12.95 2.74 11.31
N ARG A 61 12.14 3.78 11.23
CA ARG A 61 12.61 5.16 11.36
C ARG A 61 13.25 5.39 12.72
N ASP A 62 12.55 5.04 13.79
CA ASP A 62 12.93 5.42 15.15
C ASP A 62 14.07 4.55 15.70
N TYR A 63 14.05 3.26 15.39
CA TYR A 63 15.03 2.30 15.95
C TYR A 63 16.17 1.96 15.00
N LEU A 64 16.10 2.30 13.72
CA LEU A 64 17.20 2.02 12.78
C LEU A 64 17.70 3.29 12.09
N TYR A 65 16.83 4.02 11.38
CA TYR A 65 17.25 5.16 10.59
C TYR A 65 17.83 6.31 11.45
N ILE A 66 17.15 6.69 12.51
CA ILE A 66 17.59 7.77 13.42
C ILE A 66 18.88 7.38 14.16
N PRO A 67 19.03 6.17 14.75
CA PRO A 67 20.30 5.74 15.38
C PRO A 67 21.48 5.68 14.42
N LEU A 68 21.30 5.31 13.15
CA LEU A 68 22.36 5.35 12.12
C LEU A 68 22.82 6.78 11.80
N GLY A 69 22.12 7.79 12.33
CA GLY A 69 22.43 9.21 12.15
C GLY A 69 21.36 9.98 11.35
N GLY A 70 20.37 9.30 10.80
CA GLY A 70 19.26 9.92 10.06
C GLY A 70 19.74 10.89 8.98
N ASN A 71 19.23 12.14 9.02
CA ASN A 71 19.62 13.22 8.12
C ASN A 71 20.81 14.08 8.62
N ARG A 72 21.35 13.81 9.82
CA ARG A 72 22.26 14.72 10.53
C ARG A 72 23.70 14.70 10.01
N LYS A 73 24.13 13.62 9.37
CA LYS A 73 25.53 13.38 8.95
C LYS A 73 25.75 13.65 7.45
N GLY A 74 25.06 14.63 6.87
CA GLY A 74 25.20 15.01 5.47
C GLY A 74 24.31 14.22 4.51
N LYS A 75 24.20 14.71 3.27
CA LYS A 75 23.28 14.17 2.25
C LYS A 75 23.62 12.72 1.88
N TRP A 76 24.87 12.42 1.59
CA TRP A 76 25.31 11.08 1.20
C TRP A 76 25.03 10.05 2.29
N ARG A 77 25.40 10.33 3.51
CA ARG A 77 25.16 9.45 4.66
C ARG A 77 23.67 9.21 4.89
N SER A 78 22.85 10.22 4.66
CA SER A 78 21.40 10.08 4.76
C SER A 78 20.81 9.14 3.70
N HIS A 79 21.32 9.16 2.46
CA HIS A 79 20.91 8.18 1.44
C HIS A 79 21.33 6.76 1.81
N LEU A 80 22.56 6.61 2.33
CA LEU A 80 23.05 5.31 2.80
C LEU A 80 22.21 4.78 3.96
N ASN A 81 21.91 5.61 4.96
CA ASN A 81 21.08 5.22 6.10
C ASN A 81 19.69 4.77 5.63
N MET A 82 19.10 5.49 4.67
CA MET A 82 17.82 5.11 4.08
C MET A 82 17.91 3.79 3.31
N ALA A 83 18.96 3.58 2.52
CA ALA A 83 19.18 2.35 1.78
C ALA A 83 19.33 1.15 2.74
N VAL A 84 20.14 1.29 3.78
CA VAL A 84 20.30 0.25 4.82
C VAL A 84 18.95 -0.04 5.48
N THR A 85 18.19 0.99 5.84
CA THR A 85 16.88 0.82 6.48
C THR A 85 15.91 0.06 5.59
N MET A 86 15.82 0.40 4.31
CA MET A 86 14.92 -0.25 3.35
C MET A 86 15.33 -1.69 3.05
N VAL A 87 16.63 -1.95 2.90
CA VAL A 87 17.14 -3.32 2.65
C VAL A 87 16.88 -4.20 3.87
N ILE A 88 17.13 -3.72 5.10
CA ILE A 88 16.82 -4.46 6.33
C ILE A 88 15.31 -4.66 6.47
N SER A 89 14.49 -3.68 6.11
CA SER A 89 13.03 -3.85 6.05
C SER A 89 12.63 -4.97 5.08
N GLY A 90 13.29 -5.08 3.93
CA GLY A 90 13.09 -6.20 3.02
C GLY A 90 13.45 -7.55 3.65
N LEU A 91 14.63 -7.67 4.24
CA LEU A 91 15.07 -8.89 4.93
C LEU A 91 14.17 -9.29 6.11
N TRP A 92 13.52 -8.33 6.74
CA TRP A 92 12.55 -8.58 7.79
C TRP A 92 11.31 -9.34 7.27
N HIS A 93 10.93 -9.13 6.01
CA HIS A 93 9.84 -9.87 5.37
C HIS A 93 10.22 -11.29 4.98
N GLY A 94 11.50 -11.57 4.77
CA GLY A 94 11.97 -12.91 4.44
C GLY A 94 13.44 -12.94 3.99
N ALA A 95 14.09 -14.06 4.22
CA ALA A 95 15.50 -14.27 3.90
C ALA A 95 15.69 -14.67 2.42
N ALA A 96 15.15 -13.87 1.48
CA ALA A 96 15.28 -14.09 0.06
C ALA A 96 15.79 -12.86 -0.69
N TRP A 97 16.52 -13.08 -1.77
CA TRP A 97 17.05 -11.99 -2.61
C TRP A 97 15.96 -11.11 -3.23
N THR A 98 14.76 -11.65 -3.42
CA THR A 98 13.62 -10.88 -3.91
C THR A 98 13.21 -9.78 -2.94
N TYR A 99 13.20 -10.04 -1.63
CA TYR A 99 12.93 -9.02 -0.60
C TYR A 99 14.05 -8.01 -0.46
N VAL A 100 15.32 -8.45 -0.58
CA VAL A 100 16.48 -7.53 -0.63
C VAL A 100 16.35 -6.57 -1.81
N THR A 101 15.99 -7.10 -2.99
CA THR A 101 15.78 -6.30 -4.20
C THR A 101 14.60 -5.35 -4.04
N TRP A 102 13.48 -5.80 -3.46
CA TRP A 102 12.34 -4.95 -3.13
C TRP A 102 12.75 -3.75 -2.25
N GLY A 103 13.50 -3.99 -1.17
CA GLY A 103 13.99 -2.94 -0.30
C GLY A 103 14.97 -1.99 -1.02
N ALA A 104 15.87 -2.54 -1.84
CA ALA A 104 16.83 -1.76 -2.62
C ALA A 104 16.14 -0.87 -3.67
N LEU A 105 15.08 -1.35 -4.33
CA LEU A 105 14.28 -0.57 -5.27
C LEU A 105 13.59 0.62 -4.57
N HIS A 106 12.97 0.38 -3.42
CA HIS A 106 12.38 1.47 -2.64
C HIS A 106 13.43 2.50 -2.22
N ALA A 107 14.61 2.06 -1.77
CA ALA A 107 15.71 2.95 -1.41
C ALA A 107 16.18 3.78 -2.62
N PHE A 108 16.31 3.14 -3.78
CA PHE A 108 16.69 3.81 -5.03
C PHE A 108 15.68 4.89 -5.43
N PHE A 109 14.41 4.56 -5.51
CA PHE A 109 13.38 5.52 -5.90
C PHE A 109 13.20 6.66 -4.89
N LEU A 110 13.25 6.38 -3.57
CA LEU A 110 13.23 7.41 -2.53
C LEU A 110 14.45 8.33 -2.62
N SER A 111 15.62 7.79 -2.95
CA SER A 111 16.84 8.59 -3.18
C SER A 111 16.68 9.48 -4.41
N LEU A 112 16.13 8.94 -5.49
CA LEU A 112 15.86 9.68 -6.72
C LEU A 112 14.87 10.83 -6.49
N GLU A 113 13.74 10.56 -5.82
CA GLU A 113 12.77 11.60 -5.43
C GLU A 113 13.40 12.72 -4.61
N ARG A 114 14.31 12.36 -3.72
CA ARG A 114 14.99 13.32 -2.86
C ARG A 114 16.02 14.17 -3.62
N ILE A 115 16.80 13.54 -4.52
CA ILE A 115 17.82 14.23 -5.34
C ILE A 115 17.15 15.21 -6.31
N THR A 116 16.07 14.78 -6.95
CA THR A 116 15.31 15.58 -7.93
C THR A 116 14.43 16.65 -7.29
N GLY A 117 14.20 16.58 -5.98
CA GLY A 117 13.24 17.45 -5.31
C GLY A 117 11.79 17.21 -5.72
N TRP A 118 11.48 15.96 -6.17
CA TRP A 118 10.18 15.55 -6.73
C TRP A 118 8.99 16.03 -5.91
N ASN A 119 9.01 15.82 -4.61
CA ASN A 119 7.92 16.21 -3.71
C ASN A 119 7.62 17.71 -3.77
N THR A 120 8.67 18.55 -3.77
CA THR A 120 8.53 20.01 -3.87
C THR A 120 8.05 20.44 -5.24
N PHE A 121 8.51 19.74 -6.29
CA PHE A 121 8.12 20.02 -7.66
C PHE A 121 6.63 19.71 -7.91
N VAL A 122 6.14 18.55 -7.44
CA VAL A 122 4.74 18.12 -7.59
C VAL A 122 3.80 18.94 -6.72
N SER A 123 4.20 19.27 -5.47
CA SER A 123 3.35 20.02 -4.53
C SER A 123 2.96 21.39 -5.07
N LYS A 124 3.83 22.03 -5.86
CA LYS A 124 3.62 23.35 -6.47
C LYS A 124 2.75 23.31 -7.74
N ARG A 125 2.45 22.15 -8.29
CA ARG A 125 1.81 21.99 -9.62
C ARG A 125 0.65 20.99 -9.57
N LYS A 126 -0.55 21.47 -9.26
CA LYS A 126 -1.75 20.63 -9.15
C LYS A 126 -2.01 19.75 -10.40
N ALA A 127 -1.75 20.28 -11.60
CA ALA A 127 -1.92 19.55 -12.86
C ALA A 127 -1.02 18.31 -12.99
N LEU A 128 0.14 18.29 -12.31
CA LEU A 128 1.07 17.17 -12.35
C LEU A 128 0.74 16.06 -11.33
N LYS A 129 -0.20 16.26 -10.43
CA LYS A 129 -0.51 15.28 -9.39
C LYS A 129 -0.98 13.95 -9.97
N VAL A 130 -1.81 13.96 -11.02
CA VAL A 130 -2.28 12.72 -11.67
C VAL A 130 -1.11 11.96 -12.30
N LEU A 131 -0.23 12.66 -12.99
CA LEU A 131 0.96 12.04 -13.58
C LEU A 131 1.91 11.50 -12.50
N ALA A 132 2.13 12.27 -11.44
CA ALA A 132 2.95 11.86 -10.30
C ALA A 132 2.37 10.63 -9.59
N TRP A 133 1.05 10.61 -9.38
CA TRP A 133 0.33 9.45 -8.87
C TRP A 133 0.57 8.21 -9.73
N PHE A 134 0.42 8.33 -11.06
CA PHE A 134 0.63 7.22 -11.99
C PHE A 134 2.07 6.68 -11.91
N PHE A 135 3.08 7.57 -11.90
CA PHE A 135 4.48 7.15 -11.74
C PHE A 135 4.75 6.48 -10.39
N THR A 136 4.19 7.00 -9.31
CA THR A 136 4.33 6.39 -7.98
C THR A 136 3.69 5.01 -7.95
N LEU A 137 2.50 4.87 -8.52
CA LEU A 137 1.80 3.58 -8.60
C LEU A 137 2.62 2.55 -9.39
N ILE A 138 3.20 2.93 -10.53
CA ILE A 138 4.09 2.02 -11.30
C ILE A 138 5.29 1.58 -10.46
N GLN A 139 5.94 2.49 -9.75
CA GLN A 139 7.08 2.16 -8.89
C GLN A 139 6.69 1.15 -7.80
N VAL A 140 5.55 1.34 -7.17
CA VAL A 140 5.00 0.44 -6.16
C VAL A 140 4.65 -0.92 -6.76
N LEU A 141 3.98 -0.96 -7.92
CA LEU A 141 3.63 -2.22 -8.60
C LEU A 141 4.88 -3.01 -9.03
N VAL A 142 5.91 -2.33 -9.55
CA VAL A 142 7.20 -2.98 -9.87
C VAL A 142 7.85 -3.56 -8.62
N ALA A 143 7.83 -2.83 -7.51
CA ALA A 143 8.34 -3.33 -6.25
C ALA A 143 7.53 -4.55 -5.75
N TRP A 144 6.19 -4.52 -5.86
CA TRP A 144 5.33 -5.65 -5.51
C TRP A 144 5.59 -6.92 -6.34
N VAL A 145 6.11 -6.79 -7.58
CA VAL A 145 6.53 -7.97 -8.36
C VAL A 145 7.64 -8.72 -7.62
N PHE A 146 8.66 -8.03 -7.13
CA PHE A 146 9.74 -8.66 -6.37
C PHE A 146 9.26 -9.21 -5.02
N PHE A 147 8.30 -8.56 -4.40
CA PHE A 147 7.73 -9.05 -3.13
C PHE A 147 6.96 -10.36 -3.30
N ARG A 148 6.29 -10.56 -4.46
CA ARG A 148 5.46 -11.74 -4.74
C ARG A 148 6.22 -12.87 -5.42
N ALA A 149 7.30 -12.57 -6.12
CA ALA A 149 8.04 -13.55 -6.91
C ALA A 149 8.88 -14.47 -6.03
N GLU A 150 8.99 -15.73 -6.44
CA GLU A 150 9.81 -16.74 -5.78
C GLU A 150 11.30 -16.62 -6.12
N SER A 151 11.64 -15.99 -7.26
CA SER A 151 13.00 -15.74 -7.69
C SER A 151 13.15 -14.42 -8.44
N ILE A 152 14.39 -13.92 -8.55
CA ILE A 152 14.71 -12.71 -9.33
C ILE A 152 14.39 -12.93 -10.82
N GLU A 153 14.63 -14.12 -11.33
CA GLU A 153 14.35 -14.49 -12.73
C GLU A 153 12.86 -14.41 -13.01
N GLN A 154 12.03 -14.98 -12.11
CA GLN A 154 10.59 -14.91 -12.20
C GLN A 154 10.09 -13.45 -12.14
N ALA A 155 10.60 -12.67 -11.20
CA ALA A 155 10.27 -11.25 -11.09
C ALA A 155 10.56 -10.51 -12.39
N TRP A 156 11.73 -10.76 -12.99
CA TRP A 156 12.12 -10.14 -14.23
C TRP A 156 11.21 -10.55 -15.42
N GLN A 157 10.81 -11.82 -15.51
CA GLN A 157 9.86 -12.27 -16.52
C GLN A 157 8.49 -11.59 -16.36
N ILE A 158 7.98 -11.47 -15.14
CA ILE A 158 6.72 -10.76 -14.87
C ILE A 158 6.83 -9.29 -15.32
N ILE A 159 7.94 -8.60 -15.00
CA ILE A 159 8.17 -7.22 -15.40
C ILE A 159 8.21 -7.09 -16.93
N LYS A 160 8.93 -7.98 -17.63
CA LYS A 160 8.95 -7.97 -19.10
C LYS A 160 7.55 -8.10 -19.68
N THR A 161 6.76 -9.05 -19.20
CA THR A 161 5.38 -9.27 -19.65
C THR A 161 4.48 -8.07 -19.33
N MET A 162 4.67 -7.43 -18.17
CA MET A 162 3.93 -6.25 -17.75
C MET A 162 4.11 -5.06 -18.70
N PHE A 163 5.31 -4.88 -19.27
CA PHE A 163 5.62 -3.77 -20.19
C PHE A 163 5.60 -4.16 -21.68
N ALA A 164 5.55 -5.45 -22.01
CA ALA A 164 5.48 -5.90 -23.41
C ALA A 164 4.11 -5.67 -24.07
N PHE A 165 3.05 -5.49 -23.28
CA PHE A 165 1.65 -5.32 -23.74
C PHE A 165 1.19 -6.44 -24.72
N THR A 166 1.82 -7.61 -24.67
CA THR A 166 1.60 -8.74 -25.60
C THR A 166 0.57 -9.75 -25.09
N GLY A 167 0.06 -9.57 -23.88
CA GLY A 167 -0.95 -10.45 -23.30
C GLY A 167 -2.36 -10.05 -23.69
N GLU A 168 -3.26 -11.00 -23.80
CA GLU A 168 -4.69 -10.75 -23.79
C GLU A 168 -5.04 -10.02 -22.46
N PHE A 169 -5.84 -8.96 -22.54
CA PHE A 169 -6.34 -8.25 -21.36
C PHE A 169 -7.43 -9.08 -20.67
N ASP A 170 -7.15 -10.35 -20.44
CA ASP A 170 -7.99 -11.16 -19.58
C ASP A 170 -7.54 -10.97 -18.13
N PHE A 171 -8.34 -10.22 -17.39
CA PHE A 171 -8.11 -10.05 -15.96
C PHE A 171 -8.47 -11.30 -15.15
N GLY A 172 -9.11 -12.32 -15.77
CA GLY A 172 -9.45 -13.60 -15.14
C GLY A 172 -10.42 -13.49 -13.94
N TRP A 173 -10.83 -12.27 -13.61
CA TRP A 173 -11.60 -12.03 -12.37
C TRP A 173 -13.10 -12.19 -12.53
N GLY A 174 -13.59 -12.35 -13.75
CA GLY A 174 -15.00 -12.31 -14.03
C GLY A 174 -15.68 -10.99 -13.60
N LEU A 175 -16.98 -10.91 -13.79
CA LEU A 175 -17.77 -9.73 -13.40
C LEU A 175 -17.66 -9.43 -11.89
N ASN A 176 -17.67 -10.48 -11.06
CA ASN A 176 -17.62 -10.33 -9.60
C ASN A 176 -16.34 -9.65 -9.10
N GLY A 177 -15.17 -10.00 -9.65
CA GLY A 177 -13.91 -9.36 -9.28
C GLY A 177 -13.88 -7.87 -9.61
N TRP A 178 -14.41 -7.47 -10.77
CA TRP A 178 -14.53 -6.06 -11.14
C TRP A 178 -15.48 -5.28 -10.23
N VAL A 179 -16.58 -5.90 -9.81
CA VAL A 179 -17.51 -5.28 -8.85
C VAL A 179 -16.80 -4.99 -7.53
N PHE A 180 -16.04 -5.96 -6.98
CA PHE A 180 -15.29 -5.74 -5.74
C PHE A 180 -14.23 -4.65 -5.88
N VAL A 181 -13.44 -4.66 -6.95
CA VAL A 181 -12.43 -3.62 -7.21
C VAL A 181 -13.09 -2.23 -7.31
N THR A 182 -14.22 -2.13 -7.99
CA THR A 182 -14.95 -0.87 -8.14
C THR A 182 -15.47 -0.38 -6.79
N ILE A 183 -16.09 -1.25 -5.99
CA ILE A 183 -16.58 -0.91 -4.65
C ILE A 183 -15.42 -0.45 -3.77
N MET A 184 -14.29 -1.15 -3.79
CA MET A 184 -13.11 -0.77 -3.04
C MET A 184 -12.57 0.61 -3.43
N ILE A 185 -12.41 0.89 -4.73
CA ILE A 185 -11.94 2.19 -5.21
C ILE A 185 -12.91 3.30 -4.80
N ILE A 186 -14.22 3.07 -4.93
CA ILE A 186 -15.24 4.05 -4.52
C ILE A 186 -15.15 4.30 -3.01
N SER A 187 -15.04 3.25 -2.17
CA SER A 187 -14.92 3.40 -0.72
C SER A 187 -13.68 4.21 -0.33
N GLU A 188 -12.54 3.92 -0.94
CA GLU A 188 -11.29 4.67 -0.72
C GLU A 188 -11.42 6.15 -1.10
N ILE A 189 -12.05 6.45 -2.25
CA ILE A 189 -12.28 7.83 -2.69
C ILE A 189 -13.24 8.56 -1.73
N VAL A 190 -14.31 7.91 -1.31
CA VAL A 190 -15.30 8.48 -0.38
C VAL A 190 -14.66 8.80 0.97
N GLU A 191 -13.88 7.88 1.52
CA GLU A 191 -13.18 8.09 2.78
C GLU A 191 -12.09 9.17 2.66
N ALA A 192 -11.24 9.10 1.64
CA ALA A 192 -10.17 10.06 1.41
C ALA A 192 -10.68 11.50 1.17
N SER A 193 -11.85 11.64 0.55
CA SER A 193 -12.47 12.95 0.26
C SER A 193 -13.22 13.56 1.44
N LYS A 194 -13.36 12.81 2.56
CA LYS A 194 -14.24 13.19 3.68
C LYS A 194 -15.68 13.51 3.24
N LEU A 195 -16.10 12.87 2.17
CA LEU A 195 -17.41 13.10 1.58
C LEU A 195 -18.54 12.69 2.53
N LYS A 196 -18.30 11.68 3.38
CA LYS A 196 -19.21 11.30 4.48
C LYS A 196 -19.58 12.50 5.36
N GLU A 197 -18.58 13.26 5.81
CA GLU A 197 -18.80 14.43 6.68
C GLU A 197 -19.63 15.54 6.01
N LYS A 198 -19.55 15.63 4.67
CA LYS A 198 -20.28 16.65 3.88
C LYS A 198 -21.70 16.23 3.52
N ILE A 199 -21.93 14.94 3.23
CA ILE A 199 -23.23 14.42 2.77
C ILE A 199 -24.16 14.15 3.95
N PHE A 200 -23.62 13.60 5.06
CA PHE A 200 -24.43 13.19 6.22
C PHE A 200 -24.44 14.28 7.30
N MET A 201 -25.11 15.39 7.01
CA MET A 201 -25.34 16.46 8.01
C MET A 201 -26.30 16.05 9.13
N LYS A 202 -27.10 14.98 8.95
CA LYS A 202 -28.05 14.48 9.96
C LYS A 202 -27.50 13.17 10.56
N PRO A 203 -27.20 13.12 11.87
CA PRO A 203 -26.59 11.94 12.49
C PRO A 203 -27.43 10.67 12.38
N ALA A 204 -28.77 10.78 12.41
CA ALA A 204 -29.65 9.62 12.23
C ALA A 204 -29.56 9.01 10.82
N LEU A 205 -29.47 9.84 9.76
CA LEU A 205 -29.34 9.37 8.40
C LEU A 205 -27.95 8.71 8.16
N ALA A 206 -26.93 9.28 8.77
CA ALA A 206 -25.58 8.69 8.75
C ALA A 206 -25.56 7.31 9.41
N ALA A 207 -26.16 7.15 10.58
CA ALA A 207 -26.26 5.88 11.27
C ALA A 207 -27.03 4.82 10.48
N CYS A 208 -28.16 5.19 9.86
CA CYS A 208 -28.92 4.27 8.98
C CYS A 208 -28.10 3.84 7.76
N ALA A 209 -27.37 4.76 7.12
CA ALA A 209 -26.53 4.46 5.98
C ALA A 209 -25.34 3.54 6.36
N GLU A 210 -24.73 3.76 7.53
CA GLU A 210 -23.68 2.90 8.07
C GLU A 210 -24.20 1.50 8.39
N MET A 211 -25.34 1.39 9.06
CA MET A 211 -25.96 0.08 9.32
C MET A 211 -26.28 -0.67 8.02
N GLY A 212 -26.83 0.01 7.01
CA GLY A 212 -27.09 -0.56 5.69
C GLY A 212 -25.82 -1.02 5.00
N PHE A 213 -24.76 -0.23 5.08
CA PHE A 213 -23.45 -0.58 4.53
C PHE A 213 -22.86 -1.83 5.23
N TYR A 214 -22.85 -1.88 6.57
CA TYR A 214 -22.37 -3.05 7.30
C TYR A 214 -23.20 -4.30 7.01
N ALA A 215 -24.52 -4.19 6.93
CA ALA A 215 -25.39 -5.31 6.58
C ALA A 215 -25.06 -5.84 5.16
N LEU A 216 -24.86 -4.94 4.19
CA LEU A 216 -24.44 -5.29 2.84
C LEU A 216 -23.07 -5.98 2.83
N MET A 217 -22.09 -5.47 3.59
CA MET A 217 -20.75 -6.06 3.69
C MET A 217 -20.77 -7.45 4.32
N ILE A 218 -21.54 -7.65 5.41
CA ILE A 218 -21.70 -8.96 6.03
C ILE A 218 -22.35 -9.95 5.04
N THR A 219 -23.38 -9.50 4.34
CA THR A 219 -24.04 -10.32 3.31
C THR A 219 -23.04 -10.69 2.20
N ALA A 220 -22.27 -9.73 1.71
CA ALA A 220 -21.23 -9.97 0.71
C ALA A 220 -20.19 -10.98 1.19
N ILE A 221 -19.70 -10.86 2.42
CA ILE A 221 -18.74 -11.82 3.03
C ILE A 221 -19.32 -13.24 3.06
N VAL A 222 -20.60 -13.39 3.47
CA VAL A 222 -21.25 -14.69 3.57
C VAL A 222 -21.44 -15.33 2.20
N PHE A 223 -21.90 -14.58 1.20
CA PHE A 223 -22.25 -15.12 -0.12
C PHE A 223 -21.06 -15.25 -1.07
N PHE A 224 -20.04 -14.40 -0.94
CA PHE A 224 -18.88 -14.36 -1.83
C PHE A 224 -17.57 -14.87 -1.19
N ARG A 225 -17.66 -15.49 0.00
CA ARG A 225 -16.49 -16.14 0.57
C ARG A 225 -15.95 -17.20 -0.40
N GLY A 226 -14.69 -17.06 -0.81
CA GLY A 226 -13.98 -18.08 -1.57
C GLY A 226 -13.69 -19.35 -0.73
N SER A 227 -13.21 -20.40 -1.37
CA SER A 227 -12.54 -21.50 -0.66
C SER A 227 -11.42 -20.89 0.18
N GLY A 228 -11.44 -21.13 1.50
CA GLY A 228 -10.53 -20.49 2.44
C GLY A 228 -9.08 -20.60 1.98
N SER A 229 -8.53 -19.49 1.53
CA SER A 229 -7.09 -19.32 1.32
C SER A 229 -6.48 -18.83 2.63
N GLU A 230 -5.28 -19.30 2.94
CA GLU A 230 -4.54 -18.77 4.08
C GLU A 230 -4.31 -17.25 3.93
N PHE A 231 -4.32 -16.55 5.05
CA PHE A 231 -4.02 -15.12 5.11
C PHE A 231 -2.65 -14.86 4.47
N ILE A 232 -2.56 -13.89 3.59
CA ILE A 232 -1.38 -13.66 2.74
C ILE A 232 -0.07 -13.54 3.54
N TYR A 233 -0.10 -12.98 4.73
CA TYR A 233 1.07 -12.84 5.62
C TYR A 233 1.50 -14.14 6.33
N PHE A 234 0.71 -15.20 6.27
CA PHE A 234 1.12 -16.53 6.73
C PHE A 234 1.75 -17.38 5.62
N GLN A 235 1.84 -16.84 4.40
CA GLN A 235 2.46 -17.51 3.24
C GLN A 235 3.92 -17.09 3.02
N PHE A 236 4.46 -16.20 3.87
CA PHE A 236 5.83 -15.70 3.80
C PHE A 236 6.64 -16.12 5.01
#